data_eff59c90722ea7d56a752d1ef1d00b50
#
_entry.id   eff59c90722ea7d56a752d1ef1d00b50
#
_cell.length_a   1.000
_cell.length_b   1.000
_cell.length_c   1.000
_cell.angle_alpha   90.00
_cell.angle_beta   90.00
_cell.angle_gamma   90.00
#
_symmetry.space_group_name_H-M   'P 1'
#
loop_
_entity.id
_entity.type
_entity.pdbx_description
1 polymer ?
#
loop_
_entity_poly.entity_id
_entity_poly.type
_entity_poly.pdbx_seq_one_letter_code
_entity_poly.pdbx_strand_id
1 'polypeptide(L)'
;GSEMCIRDRHKEIFMTTQTQQTLPPSIFPARFQILSGSALKLLACILMLIDHTGVLILANWKPALRVLFTIGSTEVTWYRIVRDIGRSAFPIFCFLLIEGFLHTRNRRKYGQNLLLFALISEIPWNFVFSNTWHHPTQNVFFTLFLGYLGLCALEALWEKPVLQLSCIVGLFGFSYIFHADYGWHGFLLIMIMYLFRTRRILQALVSTLWMNYEWKMCFSFISINMYNGKRGFIQGKAAKYFFYLFYPVHLTILVILRQILFLS
;
A
#
# COMPACT_ATOMS: atom_id res chain seq x y z
N GLY A 1 -30.63 -3.50 -32.04
CA GLY A 1 -31.12 -4.32 -30.89
C GLY A 1 -30.12 -5.31 -30.33
N SER A 2 -29.01 -5.64 -31.04
CA SER A 2 -28.06 -6.67 -30.65
C SER A 2 -26.92 -6.17 -29.75
N GLU A 3 -26.50 -4.93 -29.90
CA GLU A 3 -25.38 -4.37 -29.11
C GLU A 3 -25.73 -4.07 -27.63
N MET A 4 -26.98 -3.69 -27.37
CA MET A 4 -27.47 -3.45 -26.01
C MET A 4 -27.54 -4.74 -25.20
N CYS A 5 -27.86 -5.88 -25.85
CA CYS A 5 -27.96 -7.18 -25.21
C CYS A 5 -26.60 -7.79 -24.80
N ILE A 6 -25.53 -7.50 -25.54
CA ILE A 6 -24.16 -7.97 -25.21
C ILE A 6 -23.59 -7.19 -24.02
N ARG A 7 -23.81 -5.87 -24.00
CA ARG A 7 -23.34 -4.97 -22.94
C ARG A 7 -24.06 -5.24 -21.60
N ASP A 8 -25.35 -5.56 -21.65
CA ASP A 8 -26.11 -5.89 -20.45
C ASP A 8 -25.80 -7.31 -19.96
N ARG A 9 -25.54 -8.26 -20.84
CA ARG A 9 -25.12 -9.62 -20.49
C ARG A 9 -23.73 -9.63 -19.83
N HIS A 10 -22.79 -8.80 -20.29
CA HIS A 10 -21.49 -8.64 -19.62
C HIS A 10 -21.61 -7.95 -18.25
N LYS A 11 -22.53 -6.99 -18.09
CA LYS A 11 -22.84 -6.40 -16.78
C LYS A 11 -23.50 -7.41 -15.85
N GLU A 12 -24.41 -8.25 -16.35
CA GLU A 12 -25.03 -9.32 -15.55
C GLU A 12 -24.03 -10.41 -15.17
N ILE A 13 -23.17 -10.86 -16.07
CA ILE A 13 -22.08 -11.81 -15.75
C ILE A 13 -21.12 -11.18 -14.73
N PHE A 14 -20.76 -9.90 -14.88
CA PHE A 14 -19.91 -9.20 -13.93
C PHE A 14 -20.61 -8.98 -12.58
N MET A 15 -21.92 -8.71 -12.57
CA MET A 15 -22.72 -8.56 -11.35
C MET A 15 -23.01 -9.90 -10.68
N THR A 16 -23.28 -10.96 -11.45
CA THR A 16 -23.54 -12.31 -10.92
C THR A 16 -22.27 -12.94 -10.36
N THR A 17 -21.10 -12.62 -10.94
CA THR A 17 -19.79 -13.02 -10.38
C THR A 17 -19.47 -12.27 -9.07
N GLN A 18 -20.05 -11.09 -8.83
CA GLN A 18 -19.92 -10.38 -7.56
C GLN A 18 -20.81 -10.93 -6.44
N THR A 19 -21.90 -11.64 -6.76
CA THR A 19 -22.89 -12.06 -5.74
C THR A 19 -22.51 -13.37 -5.03
N GLN A 20 -21.52 -14.11 -5.52
CA GLN A 20 -20.91 -15.27 -4.86
C GLN A 20 -19.40 -15.27 -5.00
N GLN A 21 -18.73 -14.22 -4.62
CA GLN A 21 -17.26 -14.29 -4.48
C GLN A 21 -16.94 -15.14 -3.24
N THR A 22 -16.87 -16.46 -3.46
CA THR A 22 -16.02 -17.30 -2.62
C THR A 22 -14.62 -16.68 -2.66
N LEU A 23 -14.08 -16.37 -1.48
CA LEU A 23 -12.71 -15.85 -1.38
C LEU A 23 -11.76 -16.71 -2.20
N PRO A 24 -10.85 -16.13 -2.98
CA PRO A 24 -9.87 -16.91 -3.70
C PRO A 24 -9.08 -17.79 -2.73
N PRO A 25 -8.66 -19.00 -3.15
CA PRO A 25 -7.96 -19.92 -2.29
C PRO A 25 -6.74 -19.24 -1.67
N SER A 26 -6.72 -19.21 -0.35
CA SER A 26 -5.64 -18.65 0.49
C SER A 26 -4.62 -19.73 0.81
N ILE A 27 -3.40 -19.32 1.22
CA ILE A 27 -2.39 -20.20 1.81
C ILE A 27 -2.93 -20.87 3.08
N PHE A 28 -3.80 -20.16 3.82
CA PHE A 28 -4.38 -20.65 5.08
C PHE A 28 -5.78 -21.21 4.89
N PRO A 29 -6.13 -22.31 5.62
CA PRO A 29 -7.51 -22.79 5.72
C PRO A 29 -8.47 -21.70 6.22
N ALA A 30 -9.76 -21.79 5.87
CA ALA A 30 -10.77 -20.77 6.20
C ALA A 30 -10.82 -20.42 7.70
N ARG A 31 -10.55 -21.37 8.59
CA ARG A 31 -10.50 -21.17 10.06
C ARG A 31 -9.44 -20.13 10.50
N PHE A 32 -8.40 -19.93 9.72
CA PHE A 32 -7.35 -18.93 9.99
C PHE A 32 -7.56 -17.61 9.24
N GLN A 33 -8.57 -17.50 8.40
CA GLN A 33 -8.93 -16.25 7.74
C GLN A 33 -9.77 -15.37 8.68
N ILE A 34 -9.13 -14.84 9.72
CA ILE A 34 -9.77 -14.12 10.82
C ILE A 34 -9.70 -12.60 10.67
N LEU A 35 -8.81 -12.07 9.82
CA LEU A 35 -8.59 -10.63 9.67
C LEU A 35 -9.61 -10.00 8.73
N SER A 36 -10.34 -9.00 9.22
CA SER A 36 -11.20 -8.16 8.38
C SER A 36 -10.39 -7.04 7.71
N GLY A 37 -10.97 -6.36 6.71
CA GLY A 37 -10.36 -5.18 6.11
C GLY A 37 -10.08 -4.07 7.12
N SER A 38 -10.91 -3.95 8.18
CA SER A 38 -10.67 -3.02 9.30
C SER A 38 -9.45 -3.42 10.12
N ALA A 39 -9.30 -4.70 10.43
CA ALA A 39 -8.15 -5.22 11.17
C ALA A 39 -6.85 -5.05 10.38
N LEU A 40 -6.87 -5.33 9.07
CA LEU A 40 -5.71 -5.08 8.19
C LEU A 40 -5.31 -3.61 8.12
N LYS A 41 -6.30 -2.68 8.08
CA LYS A 41 -6.01 -1.24 8.11
C LYS A 41 -5.33 -0.81 9.40
N LEU A 42 -5.83 -1.28 10.55
CA LEU A 42 -5.21 -0.98 11.85
C LEU A 42 -3.80 -1.56 11.92
N LEU A 43 -3.62 -2.81 11.51
CA LEU A 43 -2.30 -3.46 11.46
C LEU A 43 -1.33 -2.64 10.59
N ALA A 44 -1.74 -2.24 9.38
CA ALA A 44 -0.92 -1.44 8.49
C ALA A 44 -0.56 -0.08 9.11
N CYS A 45 -1.50 0.60 9.78
CA CYS A 45 -1.24 1.86 10.49
C CYS A 45 -0.25 1.68 11.65
N ILE A 46 -0.38 0.61 12.44
CA ILE A 46 0.56 0.29 13.54
C ILE A 46 1.96 0.02 12.98
N LEU A 47 2.08 -0.82 11.95
CA LEU A 47 3.35 -1.12 11.32
C LEU A 47 3.99 0.15 10.71
N MET A 48 3.20 1.00 10.08
CA MET A 48 3.66 2.28 9.54
C MET A 48 4.14 3.24 10.63
N LEU A 49 3.46 3.30 11.78
CA LEU A 49 3.90 4.08 12.93
C LEU A 49 5.23 3.54 13.49
N ILE A 50 5.38 2.23 13.58
CA ILE A 50 6.63 1.57 13.98
C ILE A 50 7.76 1.94 13.02
N ASP A 51 7.52 1.89 11.71
CA ASP A 51 8.50 2.26 10.68
C ASP A 51 9.00 3.70 10.84
N HIS A 52 8.06 4.66 10.92
CA HIS A 52 8.40 6.08 11.01
C HIS A 52 9.00 6.45 12.37
N THR A 53 8.63 5.75 13.45
CA THR A 53 9.33 5.87 14.74
C THR A 53 10.78 5.42 14.62
N GLY A 54 11.03 4.35 13.86
CA GLY A 54 12.39 3.94 13.51
C GLY A 54 13.17 5.06 12.83
N VAL A 55 12.61 5.64 11.76
CA VAL A 55 13.26 6.70 10.97
C VAL A 55 13.51 7.97 11.78
N LEU A 56 12.52 8.44 12.55
CA LEU A 56 12.55 9.76 13.16
C LEU A 56 13.15 9.78 14.56
N ILE A 57 12.95 8.71 15.32
CA ILE A 57 13.37 8.65 16.72
C ILE A 57 14.58 7.74 16.89
N LEU A 58 14.49 6.45 16.48
CA LEU A 58 15.56 5.50 16.72
C LEU A 58 16.83 5.79 15.91
N ALA A 59 16.71 6.36 14.72
CA ALA A 59 17.86 6.78 13.92
C ALA A 59 18.70 7.89 14.59
N ASN A 60 18.09 8.68 15.49
CA ASN A 60 18.75 9.74 16.24
C ASN A 60 19.12 9.33 17.67
N TRP A 61 18.78 8.13 18.11
CA TRP A 61 19.02 7.62 19.46
C TRP A 61 20.18 6.62 19.47
N LYS A 62 21.37 7.06 19.90
CA LYS A 62 22.60 6.26 19.91
C LYS A 62 22.43 4.83 20.47
N PRO A 63 21.71 4.57 21.59
CA PRO A 63 21.53 3.20 22.07
C PRO A 63 20.81 2.28 21.09
N ALA A 64 19.88 2.79 20.27
CA ALA A 64 19.16 1.98 19.28
C ALA A 64 20.01 1.60 18.06
N LEU A 65 21.13 2.30 17.85
CA LEU A 65 22.09 2.05 16.77
C LEU A 65 23.21 1.07 17.17
N ARG A 66 23.29 0.69 18.45
CA ARG A 66 24.28 -0.30 18.91
C ARG A 66 23.99 -1.66 18.27
N VAL A 67 25.05 -2.32 17.80
CA VAL A 67 24.98 -3.66 17.24
C VAL A 67 24.63 -4.63 18.38
N LEU A 68 23.54 -5.36 18.20
CA LEU A 68 23.07 -6.39 19.12
C LEU A 68 23.78 -7.73 18.82
N PHE A 69 23.80 -8.08 17.54
CA PHE A 69 24.48 -9.27 17.00
C PHE A 69 24.65 -9.09 15.48
N THR A 70 25.43 -9.99 14.87
CA THR A 70 25.71 -9.97 13.43
C THR A 70 25.24 -11.27 12.80
N ILE A 71 24.58 -11.20 11.64
CA ILE A 71 24.18 -12.35 10.82
C ILE A 71 24.90 -12.24 9.48
N GLY A 72 25.93 -13.07 9.26
CA GLY A 72 26.81 -12.92 8.10
C GLY A 72 27.53 -11.57 8.12
N SER A 73 27.38 -10.76 7.08
CA SER A 73 27.90 -9.39 6.99
C SER A 73 26.93 -8.31 7.52
N THR A 74 25.79 -8.71 8.03
CA THR A 74 24.70 -7.78 8.40
C THR A 74 24.70 -7.54 9.91
N GLU A 75 24.95 -6.30 10.30
CA GLU A 75 24.78 -5.84 11.67
C GLU A 75 23.29 -5.65 11.99
N VAL A 76 22.82 -6.25 13.09
CA VAL A 76 21.45 -6.14 13.58
C VAL A 76 21.43 -5.19 14.76
N THR A 77 20.63 -4.13 14.64
CA THR A 77 20.40 -3.10 15.65
C THR A 77 18.90 -3.00 15.95
N TRP A 78 18.51 -2.39 17.07
CA TRP A 78 17.10 -2.09 17.34
C TRP A 78 16.46 -1.25 16.23
N TYR A 79 17.18 -0.26 15.74
CA TYR A 79 16.74 0.54 14.58
C TYR A 79 16.38 -0.34 13.39
N ARG A 80 17.25 -1.28 13.01
CA ARG A 80 17.03 -2.16 11.87
C ARG A 80 15.84 -3.09 12.07
N ILE A 81 15.70 -3.71 13.27
CA ILE A 81 14.57 -4.58 13.60
C ILE A 81 13.24 -3.84 13.44
N VAL A 82 13.14 -2.64 14.02
CA VAL A 82 11.94 -1.81 13.97
C VAL A 82 11.60 -1.42 12.53
N ARG A 83 12.60 -1.04 11.74
CA ARG A 83 12.43 -0.73 10.31
C ARG A 83 11.96 -1.92 9.50
N ASP A 84 12.56 -3.08 9.70
CA ASP A 84 12.22 -4.31 8.98
C ASP A 84 10.77 -4.76 9.26
N ILE A 85 10.32 -4.65 10.50
CA ILE A 85 8.93 -4.94 10.89
C ILE A 85 7.98 -3.91 10.25
N GLY A 86 8.30 -2.63 10.37
CA GLY A 86 7.46 -1.52 9.93
C GLY A 86 7.22 -1.50 8.43
N ARG A 87 8.24 -1.83 7.62
CA ARG A 87 8.15 -1.90 6.15
C ARG A 87 7.11 -2.88 5.63
N SER A 88 6.71 -3.87 6.43
CA SER A 88 5.60 -4.78 6.11
C SER A 88 4.25 -4.07 5.95
N ALA A 89 4.12 -2.80 6.36
CA ALA A 89 2.93 -1.98 6.14
C ALA A 89 2.61 -1.77 4.65
N PHE A 90 3.62 -1.55 3.81
CA PHE A 90 3.41 -1.13 2.43
C PHE A 90 2.67 -2.16 1.57
N PRO A 91 3.03 -3.46 1.52
CA PRO A 91 2.25 -4.43 0.76
C PRO A 91 0.81 -4.60 1.28
N ILE A 92 0.57 -4.38 2.59
CA ILE A 92 -0.79 -4.39 3.16
C ILE A 92 -1.58 -3.19 2.61
N PHE A 93 -0.98 -1.99 2.52
CA PHE A 93 -1.63 -0.84 1.91
C PHE A 93 -1.88 -1.04 0.41
N CYS A 94 -0.97 -1.67 -0.33
CA CYS A 94 -1.20 -2.04 -1.73
C CYS A 94 -2.40 -2.99 -1.87
N PHE A 95 -2.50 -3.99 -1.00
CA PHE A 95 -3.65 -4.90 -0.95
C PHE A 95 -4.95 -4.15 -0.65
N LEU A 96 -4.96 -3.29 0.36
CA LEU A 96 -6.12 -2.48 0.75
C LEU A 96 -6.52 -1.45 -0.31
N LEU A 97 -5.55 -0.95 -1.09
CA LEU A 97 -5.82 -0.09 -2.25
C LEU A 97 -6.63 -0.87 -3.31
N ILE A 98 -6.22 -2.10 -3.64
CA ILE A 98 -6.87 -2.97 -4.60
C ILE A 98 -8.28 -3.33 -4.11
N GLU A 99 -8.43 -3.76 -2.86
CA GLU A 99 -9.72 -4.03 -2.24
C GLU A 99 -10.63 -2.78 -2.26
N GLY A 100 -10.08 -1.62 -1.94
CA GLY A 100 -10.79 -0.35 -2.02
C GLY A 100 -11.23 0.00 -3.44
N PHE A 101 -10.39 -0.24 -4.44
CA PHE A 101 -10.68 -0.02 -5.85
C PHE A 101 -11.80 -0.94 -6.35
N LEU A 102 -11.77 -2.22 -6.00
CA LEU A 102 -12.77 -3.21 -6.40
C LEU A 102 -14.15 -2.94 -5.77
N HIS A 103 -14.19 -2.47 -4.52
CA HIS A 103 -15.43 -2.30 -3.77
C HIS A 103 -15.96 -0.85 -3.72
N THR A 104 -15.25 0.13 -4.31
CA THR A 104 -15.73 1.51 -4.30
C THR A 104 -16.82 1.77 -5.33
N ARG A 105 -17.91 2.43 -4.92
CA ARG A 105 -18.96 2.90 -5.84
C ARG A 105 -18.55 4.12 -6.65
N ASN A 106 -17.63 4.94 -6.15
CA ASN A 106 -17.19 6.18 -6.80
C ASN A 106 -15.66 6.19 -6.90
N ARG A 107 -15.16 5.65 -8.01
CA ARG A 107 -13.73 5.58 -8.33
C ARG A 107 -13.11 6.97 -8.43
N ARG A 108 -13.79 7.92 -9.09
CA ARG A 108 -13.27 9.29 -9.22
C ARG A 108 -12.98 9.91 -7.85
N LYS A 109 -13.94 9.82 -6.91
CA LYS A 109 -13.76 10.33 -5.54
C LYS A 109 -12.66 9.57 -4.77
N TYR A 110 -12.47 8.30 -5.07
CA TYR A 110 -11.40 7.50 -4.46
C TYR A 110 -10.02 8.01 -4.89
N GLY A 111 -9.79 8.17 -6.21
CA GLY A 111 -8.56 8.75 -6.74
C GLY A 111 -8.31 10.19 -6.29
N GLN A 112 -9.35 11.05 -6.26
CA GLN A 112 -9.25 12.41 -5.74
C GLN A 112 -8.79 12.46 -4.28
N ASN A 113 -9.30 11.55 -3.42
CA ASN A 113 -8.85 11.47 -2.04
C ASN A 113 -7.37 11.04 -1.95
N LEU A 114 -6.93 10.04 -2.75
CA LEU A 114 -5.53 9.62 -2.76
C LEU A 114 -4.61 10.78 -3.14
N LEU A 115 -4.95 11.52 -4.20
CA LEU A 115 -4.18 12.68 -4.64
C LEU A 115 -4.19 13.80 -3.61
N LEU A 116 -5.36 14.12 -3.04
CA LEU A 116 -5.49 15.16 -2.01
C LEU A 116 -4.60 14.86 -0.80
N PHE A 117 -4.62 13.62 -0.31
CA PHE A 117 -3.80 13.23 0.83
C PHE A 117 -2.33 13.05 0.47
N ALA A 118 -1.98 12.76 -0.79
CA ALA A 118 -0.61 12.85 -1.28
C ALA A 118 -0.08 14.28 -1.15
N LEU A 119 -0.84 15.28 -1.60
CA LEU A 119 -0.46 16.68 -1.51
C LEU A 119 -0.37 17.18 -0.06
N ILE A 120 -1.35 16.85 0.79
CA ILE A 120 -1.34 17.23 2.21
C ILE A 120 -0.13 16.62 2.94
N SER A 121 0.20 15.37 2.62
CA SER A 121 1.26 14.63 3.31
C SER A 121 2.66 15.02 2.87
N GLU A 122 2.80 15.77 1.78
CA GLU A 122 4.10 16.18 1.24
C GLU A 122 4.85 17.10 2.21
N ILE A 123 4.12 17.99 2.89
CA ILE A 123 4.72 18.90 3.87
C ILE A 123 5.40 18.12 5.01
N PRO A 124 4.68 17.31 5.83
CA PRO A 124 5.34 16.55 6.88
C PRO A 124 6.39 15.56 6.36
N TRP A 125 6.20 14.99 5.17
CA TRP A 125 7.17 14.09 4.55
C TRP A 125 8.52 14.77 4.27
N ASN A 126 8.51 15.98 3.72
CA ASN A 126 9.71 16.74 3.46
C ASN A 126 10.51 17.00 4.76
N PHE A 127 9.82 17.29 5.86
CA PHE A 127 10.45 17.47 7.17
C PHE A 127 10.97 16.16 7.80
N VAL A 128 10.48 14.99 7.39
CA VAL A 128 11.01 13.71 7.87
C VAL A 128 12.48 13.55 7.50
N PHE A 129 12.84 13.81 6.24
CA PHE A 129 14.15 13.46 5.69
C PHE A 129 15.11 14.62 5.53
N SER A 130 14.64 15.81 5.20
CA SER A 130 15.50 16.94 4.85
C SER A 130 15.44 18.13 5.82
N ASN A 131 14.48 18.11 6.75
CA ASN A 131 14.17 19.25 7.62
C ASN A 131 13.97 20.57 6.85
N THR A 132 13.55 20.47 5.58
CA THR A 132 13.32 21.57 4.64
C THR A 132 11.94 21.41 4.00
N TRP A 133 11.48 22.43 3.28
CA TRP A 133 10.20 22.42 2.58
C TRP A 133 10.16 21.50 1.35
N HIS A 134 11.31 21.04 0.89
CA HIS A 134 11.42 20.21 -0.30
C HIS A 134 12.40 19.05 -0.09
N HIS A 135 11.95 17.84 -0.41
CA HIS A 135 12.76 16.63 -0.47
C HIS A 135 12.67 16.01 -1.89
N PRO A 136 13.75 15.43 -2.44
CA PRO A 136 13.74 14.87 -3.79
C PRO A 136 12.75 13.71 -3.97
N THR A 137 12.47 12.97 -2.89
CA THR A 137 11.55 11.82 -2.91
C THR A 137 10.19 12.23 -2.37
N GLN A 138 9.13 11.94 -3.15
CA GLN A 138 7.75 12.22 -2.77
C GLN A 138 7.19 11.11 -1.88
N ASN A 139 6.13 11.43 -1.10
CA ASN A 139 5.55 10.48 -0.16
C ASN A 139 4.81 9.29 -0.83
N VAL A 140 4.58 8.24 -0.04
CA VAL A 140 4.00 6.96 -0.49
C VAL A 140 2.59 7.07 -1.09
N PHE A 141 1.80 8.09 -0.75
CA PHE A 141 0.48 8.28 -1.37
C PHE A 141 0.56 8.55 -2.87
N PHE A 142 1.65 9.15 -3.36
CA PHE A 142 1.87 9.29 -4.80
C PHE A 142 2.08 7.92 -5.47
N THR A 143 2.83 7.01 -4.85
CA THR A 143 2.96 5.63 -5.34
C THR A 143 1.62 4.93 -5.39
N LEU A 144 0.81 5.05 -4.32
CA LEU A 144 -0.54 4.48 -4.27
C LEU A 144 -1.46 5.13 -5.32
N PHE A 145 -1.36 6.44 -5.55
CA PHE A 145 -2.15 7.14 -6.57
C PHE A 145 -1.78 6.71 -7.99
N LEU A 146 -0.48 6.59 -8.31
CA LEU A 146 -0.03 6.07 -9.59
C LEU A 146 -0.48 4.62 -9.81
N GLY A 147 -0.36 3.77 -8.79
CA GLY A 147 -0.91 2.42 -8.81
C GLY A 147 -2.42 2.42 -9.06
N TYR A 148 -3.18 3.30 -8.40
CA TYR A 148 -4.60 3.48 -8.64
C TYR A 148 -4.90 3.86 -10.10
N LEU A 149 -4.13 4.77 -10.71
CA LEU A 149 -4.28 5.13 -12.12
C LEU A 149 -3.99 3.91 -13.04
N GLY A 150 -2.98 3.10 -12.70
CA GLY A 150 -2.71 1.84 -13.38
C GLY A 150 -3.89 0.87 -13.33
N LEU A 151 -4.54 0.71 -12.16
CA LEU A 151 -5.75 -0.10 -12.02
C LEU A 151 -6.90 0.45 -12.89
N CYS A 152 -7.08 1.77 -12.95
CA CYS A 152 -8.06 2.38 -13.82
C CYS A 152 -7.76 2.10 -15.30
N ALA A 153 -6.51 2.18 -15.73
CA ALA A 153 -6.11 1.88 -17.10
C ALA A 153 -6.35 0.41 -17.46
N LEU A 154 -6.02 -0.53 -16.55
CA LEU A 154 -6.26 -1.96 -16.75
C LEU A 154 -7.74 -2.29 -16.98
N GLU A 155 -8.66 -1.63 -16.28
CA GLU A 155 -10.09 -1.88 -16.44
C GLU A 155 -10.74 -1.06 -17.56
N ALA A 156 -10.40 0.23 -17.67
CA ALA A 156 -11.05 1.11 -18.65
C ALA A 156 -10.63 0.82 -20.10
N LEU A 157 -9.42 0.29 -20.29
CA LEU A 157 -8.85 0.04 -21.62
C LEU A 157 -8.78 -1.46 -21.96
N TRP A 158 -9.58 -2.30 -21.31
CA TRP A 158 -9.59 -3.75 -21.51
C TRP A 158 -9.77 -4.17 -22.98
N GLU A 159 -10.62 -3.47 -23.72
CA GLU A 159 -10.88 -3.76 -25.14
C GLU A 159 -9.83 -3.15 -26.09
N LYS A 160 -8.87 -2.38 -25.57
CA LYS A 160 -7.83 -1.67 -26.34
C LYS A 160 -6.44 -2.00 -25.79
N PRO A 161 -5.95 -3.24 -26.03
CA PRO A 161 -4.74 -3.75 -25.37
C PRO A 161 -3.49 -2.94 -25.67
N VAL A 162 -3.33 -2.40 -26.88
CA VAL A 162 -2.20 -1.55 -27.21
C VAL A 162 -2.21 -0.25 -26.41
N LEU A 163 -3.37 0.42 -26.34
CA LEU A 163 -3.51 1.65 -25.56
C LEU A 163 -3.37 1.38 -24.06
N GLN A 164 -3.91 0.27 -23.57
CA GLN A 164 -3.76 -0.19 -22.19
C GLN A 164 -2.28 -0.35 -21.83
N LEU A 165 -1.53 -1.10 -22.66
CA LEU A 165 -0.10 -1.32 -22.46
C LEU A 165 0.67 0.01 -22.50
N SER A 166 0.38 0.87 -23.47
CA SER A 166 1.03 2.20 -23.59
C SER A 166 0.78 3.06 -22.33
N CYS A 167 -0.45 3.07 -21.79
CA CYS A 167 -0.76 3.76 -20.55
C CYS A 167 0.01 3.19 -19.35
N ILE A 168 0.09 1.86 -19.22
CA ILE A 168 0.82 1.20 -18.13
C ILE A 168 2.32 1.50 -18.22
N VAL A 169 2.91 1.41 -19.41
CA VAL A 169 4.32 1.73 -19.64
C VAL A 169 4.60 3.21 -19.37
N GLY A 170 3.70 4.11 -19.80
CA GLY A 170 3.80 5.54 -19.50
C GLY A 170 3.75 5.84 -18.00
N LEU A 171 2.81 5.23 -17.26
CA LEU A 171 2.71 5.38 -15.80
C LEU A 171 3.92 4.77 -15.08
N PHE A 172 4.43 3.64 -15.56
CA PHE A 172 5.66 3.04 -15.06
C PHE A 172 6.86 3.98 -15.24
N GLY A 173 7.07 4.50 -16.47
CA GLY A 173 8.12 5.48 -16.76
C GLY A 173 7.98 6.75 -15.91
N PHE A 174 6.75 7.25 -15.74
CA PHE A 174 6.49 8.38 -14.86
C PHE A 174 6.83 8.07 -13.41
N SER A 175 6.47 6.89 -12.90
CA SER A 175 6.79 6.49 -11.51
C SER A 175 8.30 6.37 -11.27
N TYR A 176 9.06 6.02 -12.29
CA TYR A 176 10.53 5.99 -12.25
C TYR A 176 11.12 7.40 -12.14
N ILE A 177 10.64 8.35 -12.97
CA ILE A 177 11.15 9.73 -13.01
C ILE A 177 10.69 10.55 -11.80
N PHE A 178 9.47 10.31 -11.32
CA PHE A 178 8.83 11.10 -10.26
C PHE A 178 9.43 10.86 -8.87
N HIS A 179 10.20 9.78 -8.67
CA HIS A 179 10.90 9.45 -7.40
C HIS A 179 9.97 9.42 -6.18
N ALA A 180 8.76 8.86 -6.30
CA ALA A 180 7.91 8.62 -5.13
C ALA A 180 8.50 7.50 -4.25
N ASP A 181 8.17 7.51 -2.95
CA ASP A 181 8.56 6.44 -2.03
C ASP A 181 8.05 5.08 -2.58
N TYR A 182 8.91 4.06 -2.59
CA TYR A 182 8.76 2.81 -3.34
C TYR A 182 8.71 2.96 -4.89
N GLY A 183 8.51 4.14 -5.46
CA GLY A 183 8.61 4.46 -6.88
C GLY A 183 8.02 3.41 -7.82
N TRP A 184 8.76 3.07 -8.87
CA TRP A 184 8.36 2.07 -9.86
C TRP A 184 8.26 0.63 -9.29
N HIS A 185 9.00 0.30 -8.23
CA HIS A 185 8.88 -0.99 -7.55
C HIS A 185 7.50 -1.15 -6.91
N GLY A 186 7.03 -0.10 -6.23
CA GLY A 186 5.71 -0.06 -5.61
C GLY A 186 4.58 -0.05 -6.64
N PHE A 187 4.75 0.67 -7.75
CA PHE A 187 3.80 0.65 -8.86
C PHE A 187 3.63 -0.77 -9.41
N LEU A 188 4.74 -1.45 -9.74
CA LEU A 188 4.68 -2.83 -10.26
C LEU A 188 4.15 -3.81 -9.22
N LEU A 189 4.46 -3.64 -7.93
CA LEU A 189 3.88 -4.47 -6.88
C LEU A 189 2.35 -4.40 -6.91
N ILE A 190 1.77 -3.20 -7.03
CA ILE A 190 0.31 -3.02 -7.11
C ILE A 190 -0.24 -3.72 -8.37
N MET A 191 0.44 -3.60 -9.52
CA MET A 191 0.02 -4.27 -10.75
C MET A 191 0.06 -5.80 -10.60
N ILE A 192 1.16 -6.36 -10.07
CA ILE A 192 1.32 -7.79 -9.81
C ILE A 192 0.21 -8.27 -8.86
N MET A 193 0.02 -7.60 -7.74
CA MET A 193 -1.00 -7.98 -6.75
C MET A 193 -2.42 -7.93 -7.34
N TYR A 194 -2.70 -6.99 -8.25
CA TYR A 194 -4.00 -6.92 -8.92
C TYR A 194 -4.17 -8.04 -9.96
N LEU A 195 -3.17 -8.32 -10.78
CA LEU A 195 -3.23 -9.36 -11.80
C LEU A 195 -3.43 -10.76 -11.17
N PHE A 196 -2.76 -11.02 -10.06
CA PHE A 196 -2.88 -12.29 -9.34
C PHE A 196 -3.92 -12.28 -8.21
N ARG A 197 -4.83 -11.28 -8.14
CA ARG A 197 -5.82 -11.14 -7.05
C ARG A 197 -6.73 -12.34 -6.83
N THR A 198 -6.99 -13.12 -7.88
CA THR A 198 -7.81 -14.34 -7.82
C THR A 198 -7.02 -15.58 -7.38
N ARG A 199 -5.69 -15.49 -7.29
CA ARG A 199 -4.78 -16.60 -6.95
C ARG A 199 -3.82 -16.15 -5.86
N ARG A 200 -4.30 -16.09 -4.61
CA ARG A 200 -3.53 -15.52 -3.46
C ARG A 200 -2.17 -16.15 -3.26
N ILE A 201 -2.01 -17.45 -3.54
CA ILE A 201 -0.72 -18.13 -3.42
C ILE A 201 0.26 -17.56 -4.45
N LEU A 202 -0.15 -17.48 -5.72
CA LEU A 202 0.69 -16.87 -6.77
C LEU A 202 0.93 -15.39 -6.51
N GLN A 203 -0.07 -14.66 -6.03
CA GLN A 203 0.07 -13.26 -5.62
C GLN A 203 1.20 -13.12 -4.59
N ALA A 204 1.19 -13.93 -3.53
CA ALA A 204 2.21 -13.89 -2.49
C ALA A 204 3.60 -14.27 -3.03
N LEU A 205 3.71 -15.36 -3.82
CA LEU A 205 4.97 -15.84 -4.37
C LEU A 205 5.59 -14.81 -5.34
N VAL A 206 4.83 -14.36 -6.35
CA VAL A 206 5.33 -13.43 -7.37
C VAL A 206 5.67 -12.07 -6.75
N SER A 207 4.83 -11.59 -5.83
CA SER A 207 5.11 -10.33 -5.12
C SER A 207 6.34 -10.43 -4.22
N THR A 208 6.56 -11.56 -3.53
CA THR A 208 7.76 -11.80 -2.72
C THR A 208 9.02 -11.86 -3.59
N LEU A 209 8.97 -12.55 -4.71
CA LEU A 209 10.07 -12.58 -5.68
C LEU A 209 10.38 -11.20 -6.25
N TRP A 210 9.34 -10.42 -6.55
CA TRP A 210 9.50 -9.03 -7.00
C TRP A 210 10.15 -8.14 -5.94
N MET A 211 9.81 -8.34 -4.65
CA MET A 211 10.33 -7.58 -3.52
C MET A 211 11.62 -8.15 -2.94
N ASN A 212 12.37 -8.97 -3.70
CA ASN A 212 13.60 -9.64 -3.22
C ASN A 212 14.62 -8.66 -2.61
N TYR A 213 14.67 -7.40 -3.08
CA TYR A 213 15.51 -6.33 -2.51
C TYR A 213 15.10 -5.95 -1.07
N GLU A 214 13.85 -6.21 -0.68
CA GLU A 214 13.29 -5.98 0.66
C GLU A 214 12.51 -7.22 1.12
N TRP A 215 13.14 -8.40 1.04
CA TRP A 215 12.50 -9.69 1.27
C TRP A 215 11.71 -9.79 2.59
N LYS A 216 12.07 -8.97 3.60
CA LYS A 216 11.37 -8.94 4.90
C LYS A 216 9.92 -8.47 4.80
N MET A 217 9.58 -7.72 3.76
CA MET A 217 8.20 -7.34 3.50
C MET A 217 7.30 -8.53 3.13
N CYS A 218 7.87 -9.70 2.77
CA CYS A 218 7.10 -10.91 2.48
C CYS A 218 6.23 -11.37 3.66
N PHE A 219 6.61 -11.05 4.90
CA PHE A 219 5.79 -11.35 6.08
C PHE A 219 4.42 -10.69 6.06
N SER A 220 4.24 -9.60 5.31
CA SER A 220 2.93 -8.98 5.10
C SER A 220 1.93 -9.93 4.44
N PHE A 221 2.39 -10.86 3.58
CA PHE A 221 1.52 -11.83 2.91
C PHE A 221 0.91 -12.85 3.87
N ILE A 222 1.46 -13.04 5.07
CA ILE A 222 0.84 -13.82 6.13
C ILE A 222 -0.50 -13.16 6.50
N SER A 223 -0.48 -11.88 6.88
CA SER A 223 -1.69 -11.14 7.26
C SER A 223 -2.66 -10.94 6.10
N ILE A 224 -2.16 -10.71 4.89
CA ILE A 224 -2.99 -10.62 3.68
C ILE A 224 -3.73 -11.94 3.41
N ASN A 225 -3.07 -13.10 3.58
CA ASN A 225 -3.69 -14.40 3.40
C ASN A 225 -4.64 -14.79 4.55
N MET A 226 -4.55 -14.13 5.71
CA MET A 226 -5.52 -14.26 6.80
C MET A 226 -6.77 -13.37 6.61
N TYR A 227 -6.86 -12.60 5.52
CA TYR A 227 -8.02 -11.78 5.20
C TYR A 227 -9.26 -12.61 4.87
N ASN A 228 -10.38 -12.29 5.51
CA ASN A 228 -11.64 -13.03 5.45
C ASN A 228 -12.67 -12.45 4.45
N GLY A 229 -12.29 -11.47 3.62
CA GLY A 229 -13.18 -10.82 2.66
C GLY A 229 -14.20 -9.84 3.26
N LYS A 230 -14.27 -9.72 4.59
CA LYS A 230 -15.24 -8.85 5.26
C LYS A 230 -14.65 -7.46 5.49
N ARG A 231 -15.49 -6.43 5.31
CA ARG A 231 -15.09 -5.03 5.56
C ARG A 231 -14.66 -4.80 7.02
N GLY A 232 -15.36 -5.43 7.95
CA GLY A 232 -15.09 -5.32 9.39
C GLY A 232 -15.82 -4.16 10.07
N PHE A 233 -15.36 -3.81 11.28
CA PHE A 233 -16.04 -2.92 12.23
C PHE A 233 -15.88 -1.43 11.92
N ILE A 234 -14.86 -1.03 11.13
CA ILE A 234 -14.62 0.38 10.78
C ILE A 234 -15.52 0.79 9.63
N GLN A 235 -16.53 1.59 9.92
CA GLN A 235 -17.54 2.03 8.97
C GLN A 235 -17.80 3.54 9.08
N GLY A 236 -18.37 4.13 8.02
CA GLY A 236 -18.74 5.54 8.00
C GLY A 236 -17.68 6.48 7.40
N LYS A 237 -18.10 7.75 7.24
CA LYS A 237 -17.26 8.79 6.61
C LYS A 237 -16.11 9.21 7.55
N ALA A 238 -16.40 9.41 8.84
CA ALA A 238 -15.41 9.83 9.84
C ALA A 238 -14.24 8.82 9.93
N ALA A 239 -14.56 7.52 10.04
CA ALA A 239 -13.56 6.47 10.09
C ALA A 239 -12.69 6.42 8.80
N LYS A 240 -13.31 6.64 7.63
CA LYS A 240 -12.58 6.72 6.36
C LYS A 240 -11.53 7.84 6.39
N TYR A 241 -11.92 9.06 6.78
CA TYR A 241 -11.00 10.19 6.81
C TYR A 241 -9.97 10.09 7.93
N PHE A 242 -10.28 9.44 9.04
CA PHE A 242 -9.30 9.10 10.08
C PHE A 242 -8.09 8.36 9.51
N PHE A 243 -8.30 7.33 8.68
CA PHE A 243 -7.18 6.58 8.08
C PHE A 243 -6.39 7.38 7.05
N TYR A 244 -7.02 8.28 6.32
CA TYR A 244 -6.28 9.17 5.43
C TYR A 244 -5.46 10.21 6.20
N LEU A 245 -6.04 10.81 7.25
CA LEU A 245 -5.38 11.79 8.11
C LEU A 245 -4.29 11.17 8.99
N PHE A 246 -4.41 9.89 9.31
CA PHE A 246 -3.42 9.20 10.15
C PHE A 246 -2.00 9.40 9.62
N TYR A 247 -1.80 9.30 8.29
CA TYR A 247 -0.48 9.41 7.68
C TYR A 247 0.16 10.80 7.88
N PRO A 248 -0.42 11.92 7.46
CA PRO A 248 0.20 13.22 7.70
C PRO A 248 0.27 13.59 9.19
N VAL A 249 -0.71 13.20 10.00
CA VAL A 249 -0.76 13.56 11.42
C VAL A 249 0.36 12.87 12.21
N HIS A 250 0.53 11.54 12.08
CA HIS A 250 1.58 10.86 12.84
C HIS A 250 2.98 11.29 12.39
N LEU A 251 3.21 11.59 11.09
CA LEU A 251 4.47 12.15 10.63
C LEU A 251 4.75 13.50 11.29
N THR A 252 3.76 14.38 11.32
CA THR A 252 3.88 15.70 11.98
C THR A 252 4.23 15.55 13.46
N ILE A 253 3.51 14.67 14.18
CA ILE A 253 3.79 14.41 15.60
C ILE A 253 5.21 13.89 15.79
N LEU A 254 5.66 12.93 14.99
CA LEU A 254 7.00 12.36 15.11
C LEU A 254 8.10 13.35 14.73
N VAL A 255 7.87 14.25 13.75
CA VAL A 255 8.81 15.33 13.43
C VAL A 255 8.95 16.31 14.60
N ILE A 256 7.83 16.71 15.21
CA ILE A 256 7.86 17.58 16.40
C ILE A 256 8.59 16.90 17.56
N LEU A 257 8.29 15.63 17.83
CA LEU A 257 8.96 14.85 18.88
C LEU A 257 10.48 14.75 18.63
N ARG A 258 10.89 14.51 17.38
CA ARG A 258 12.33 14.51 17.02
C ARG A 258 12.99 15.85 17.32
N GLN A 259 12.34 16.95 16.98
CA GLN A 259 12.87 18.29 17.24
C GLN A 259 13.05 18.54 18.76
N ILE A 260 12.04 18.20 19.55
CA ILE A 260 12.10 18.36 21.01
C ILE A 260 13.17 17.46 21.64
N LEU A 261 13.34 16.23 21.20
CA LEU A 261 14.22 15.26 21.84
C LEU A 261 15.68 15.36 21.43
N PHE A 262 15.98 15.84 20.22
CA PHE A 262 17.31 15.72 19.65
C PHE A 262 17.88 17.01 19.03
N LEU A 263 17.05 18.04 18.83
CA LEU A 263 17.46 19.29 18.15
C LEU A 263 17.22 20.55 18.98
N SER A 264 16.64 20.41 20.20
CA SER A 264 16.45 21.51 21.18
C SER A 264 17.72 21.82 21.98
#